data_e46aad40a1b1897dee970ca88657c17a
#
_entry.id   e46aad40a1b1897dee970ca88657c17a
#
_cell.length_a   1.000
_cell.length_b   1.000
_cell.length_c   1.000
_cell.angle_alpha   90.00
_cell.angle_beta   90.00
_cell.angle_gamma   90.00
#
_symmetry.space_group_name_H-M   'P 1'
#
loop_
_entity.id
_entity.type
_entity.pdbx_description
1 polymer ?
#
loop_
_entity_poly.entity_id
_entity_poly.type
_entity_poly.pdbx_seq_one_letter_code
_entity_poly.pdbx_strand_id
1 'polypeptide(L)'
;MEYNFKELETKWQQRWRERKTYKVEIDPSRPKFYVLDMFPYPSGAGLHVGHPLGYIASDIYARYKRLKGFNVLHPMGYDAFGLPAEQYAIQTGQHPAVTTERNIARYREQLDRIGFSFDWDREVRTCDPAYY
;
A
#
# COMPACT_ATOMS: atom_id res chain seq x y z
N MET A 1 6.75 -24.61 23.89
CA MET A 1 6.32 -23.20 23.82
C MET A 1 5.52 -23.09 22.51
N GLU A 2 4.25 -22.80 22.60
CA GLU A 2 3.39 -22.68 21.41
C GLU A 2 3.67 -21.33 20.74
N TYR A 3 3.86 -21.34 19.42
CA TYR A 3 4.14 -20.13 18.65
C TYR A 3 2.85 -19.35 18.41
N ASN A 4 2.63 -18.25 19.17
CA ASN A 4 1.47 -17.40 19.02
C ASN A 4 1.68 -16.39 17.88
N PHE A 5 1.42 -16.81 16.64
CA PHE A 5 1.62 -15.98 15.46
C PHE A 5 0.74 -14.71 15.46
N LYS A 6 -0.50 -14.76 15.96
CA LYS A 6 -1.40 -13.60 15.98
C LYS A 6 -0.86 -12.46 16.85
N GLU A 7 -0.36 -12.79 18.02
CA GLU A 7 0.23 -11.80 18.90
C GLU A 7 1.51 -11.20 18.33
N LEU A 8 2.37 -12.04 17.74
CA LEU A 8 3.62 -11.63 17.13
C LEU A 8 3.39 -10.76 15.92
N GLU A 9 2.49 -11.12 15.02
CA GLU A 9 2.14 -10.33 13.84
C GLU A 9 1.60 -8.96 14.24
N THR A 10 0.63 -8.90 15.15
CA THR A 10 0.06 -7.64 15.64
C THR A 10 1.13 -6.73 16.22
N LYS A 11 1.99 -7.28 17.09
CA LYS A 11 3.10 -6.56 17.72
C LYS A 11 4.07 -5.96 16.68
N TRP A 12 4.48 -6.76 15.68
CA TRP A 12 5.46 -6.32 14.72
C TRP A 12 4.89 -5.34 13.70
N GLN A 13 3.67 -5.54 13.23
CA GLN A 13 2.99 -4.61 12.36
C GLN A 13 2.79 -3.24 13.03
N GLN A 14 2.39 -3.22 14.29
CA GLN A 14 2.32 -1.99 15.07
C GLN A 14 3.68 -1.29 15.15
N ARG A 15 4.72 -2.05 15.47
CA ARG A 15 6.09 -1.51 15.61
C ARG A 15 6.63 -0.94 14.29
N TRP A 16 6.33 -1.59 13.15
CA TRP A 16 6.72 -1.08 11.83
C TRP A 16 6.04 0.24 11.50
N ARG A 17 4.75 0.37 11.82
CA ARG A 17 4.01 1.63 11.65
C ARG A 17 4.57 2.75 12.51
N GLU A 18 4.72 2.51 13.81
CA GLU A 18 5.21 3.52 14.77
C GLU A 18 6.62 4.01 14.43
N ARG A 19 7.49 3.11 14.00
CA ARG A 19 8.88 3.42 13.64
C ARG A 19 9.07 3.88 12.21
N LYS A 20 8.00 3.87 11.40
CA LYS A 20 8.10 4.10 9.95
C LYS A 20 9.23 3.28 9.31
N THR A 21 9.31 1.99 9.64
CA THR A 21 10.45 1.11 9.35
C THR A 21 10.81 1.05 7.86
N TYR A 22 9.84 1.27 6.99
CA TYR A 22 10.01 1.19 5.54
C TYR A 22 10.09 2.55 4.85
N LYS A 23 10.03 3.65 5.62
CA LYS A 23 10.26 4.99 5.10
C LYS A 23 11.67 5.08 4.53
N VAL A 24 11.79 5.66 3.34
CA VAL A 24 13.07 5.86 2.67
C VAL A 24 13.33 7.35 2.42
N GLU A 25 14.56 7.79 2.72
CA GLU A 25 15.06 9.09 2.35
C GLU A 25 16.20 8.91 1.32
N ILE A 26 16.52 9.99 0.61
CA ILE A 26 17.61 9.96 -0.36
C ILE A 26 18.93 9.74 0.39
N ASP A 27 19.60 8.65 0.08
CA ASP A 27 20.89 8.28 0.66
C ASP A 27 21.89 7.96 -0.46
N PRO A 28 22.81 8.89 -0.81
CA PRO A 28 23.77 8.69 -1.89
C PRO A 28 24.87 7.67 -1.54
N SER A 29 25.02 7.29 -0.26
CA SER A 29 25.99 6.31 0.17
C SER A 29 25.59 4.86 -0.12
N ARG A 30 24.33 4.61 -0.45
CA ARG A 30 23.79 3.30 -0.74
C ARG A 30 23.26 3.20 -2.17
N PRO A 31 23.40 2.04 -2.83
CA PRO A 31 22.84 1.84 -4.15
C PRO A 31 21.31 1.91 -4.09
N LYS A 32 20.72 2.65 -5.02
CA LYS A 32 19.26 2.81 -5.12
C LYS A 32 18.62 1.55 -5.68
N PHE A 33 17.44 1.26 -5.18
CA PHE A 33 16.56 0.25 -5.76
C PHE A 33 15.10 0.70 -5.69
N TYR A 34 14.40 0.61 -6.80
CA TYR A 34 13.00 1.01 -6.91
C TYR A 34 12.14 -0.22 -7.23
N VAL A 35 11.14 -0.46 -6.41
CA VAL A 35 10.13 -1.49 -6.62
C VAL A 35 8.80 -0.81 -6.85
N LEU A 36 8.18 -1.06 -7.97
CA LEU A 36 6.90 -0.49 -8.34
C LEU A 36 5.88 -1.60 -8.54
N ASP A 37 4.78 -1.50 -7.82
CA ASP A 37 3.59 -2.32 -8.03
C ASP A 37 2.53 -1.55 -8.84
N MET A 38 1.67 -2.28 -9.52
CA MET A 38 0.49 -1.67 -10.13
C MET A 38 -0.48 -1.24 -9.02
N PHE A 39 -0.83 0.04 -8.99
CA PHE A 39 -1.77 0.56 -8.00
C PHE A 39 -3.17 -0.03 -8.21
N PRO A 40 -3.83 -0.49 -7.14
CA PRO A 40 -5.17 -1.03 -7.26
C PRO A 40 -6.20 0.08 -7.54
N TYR A 41 -7.27 -0.27 -8.24
CA TYR A 41 -8.47 0.58 -8.31
C TYR A 41 -9.26 0.43 -7.01
N PRO A 42 -9.55 1.49 -6.26
CA PRO A 42 -10.37 1.43 -5.05
C PRO A 42 -11.87 1.39 -5.38
N SER A 43 -12.26 0.57 -6.34
CA SER A 43 -13.63 0.47 -6.87
C SER A 43 -14.53 -0.51 -6.11
N GLY A 44 -13.95 -1.36 -5.27
CA GLY A 44 -14.67 -2.37 -4.52
C GLY A 44 -14.54 -2.23 -3.01
N ALA A 45 -15.28 -3.05 -2.28
CA ALA A 45 -15.31 -3.04 -0.81
C ALA A 45 -14.01 -3.58 -0.16
N GLY A 46 -12.98 -3.88 -0.94
CA GLY A 46 -11.69 -4.37 -0.47
C GLY A 46 -10.90 -5.10 -1.55
N LEU A 47 -9.70 -5.55 -1.17
CA LEU A 47 -8.81 -6.32 -2.03
C LEU A 47 -9.44 -7.68 -2.39
N HIS A 48 -9.19 -8.13 -3.61
CA HIS A 48 -9.41 -9.53 -3.99
C HIS A 48 -8.06 -10.27 -4.02
N VAL A 49 -8.10 -11.59 -4.07
CA VAL A 49 -6.90 -12.44 -4.01
C VAL A 49 -5.85 -12.18 -5.10
N GLY A 50 -6.25 -11.61 -6.22
CA GLY A 50 -5.33 -11.21 -7.30
C GLY A 50 -4.38 -10.07 -6.92
N HIS A 51 -4.79 -9.17 -6.04
CA HIS A 51 -3.92 -8.08 -5.60
C HIS A 51 -2.69 -8.58 -4.81
N PRO A 52 -2.85 -9.39 -3.73
CA PRO A 52 -1.70 -9.89 -2.99
C PRO A 52 -0.79 -10.78 -3.83
N LEU A 53 -1.29 -11.45 -4.85
CA LEU A 53 -0.48 -12.35 -5.68
C LEU A 53 0.75 -11.64 -6.28
N GLY A 54 0.55 -10.46 -6.85
CA GLY A 54 1.65 -9.64 -7.36
C GLY A 54 2.47 -8.99 -6.25
N TYR A 55 1.78 -8.39 -5.27
CA TYR A 55 2.42 -7.61 -4.20
C TYR A 55 3.30 -8.43 -3.26
N ILE A 56 2.99 -9.72 -3.05
CA ILE A 56 3.83 -10.61 -2.24
C ILE A 56 5.19 -10.82 -2.91
N ALA A 57 5.22 -11.03 -4.21
CA ALA A 57 6.47 -11.26 -4.94
C ALA A 57 7.38 -10.02 -4.89
N SER A 58 6.84 -8.84 -5.17
CA SER A 58 7.57 -7.58 -5.12
C SER A 58 8.01 -7.22 -3.70
N ASP A 59 7.19 -7.48 -2.69
CA ASP A 59 7.54 -7.23 -1.29
C ASP A 59 8.68 -8.13 -0.80
N ILE A 60 8.66 -9.42 -1.14
CA ILE A 60 9.77 -10.34 -0.84
C ILE A 60 11.06 -9.81 -1.46
N TYR A 61 11.01 -9.36 -2.70
CA TYR A 61 12.19 -8.84 -3.38
C TYR A 61 12.66 -7.50 -2.81
N ALA A 62 11.74 -6.61 -2.42
CA ALA A 62 12.05 -5.36 -1.74
C ALA A 62 12.77 -5.61 -0.40
N ARG A 63 12.28 -6.55 0.40
CA ARG A 63 12.91 -6.95 1.67
C ARG A 63 14.29 -7.55 1.45
N TYR A 64 14.44 -8.43 0.47
CA TYR A 64 15.73 -9.01 0.11
C TYR A 64 16.74 -7.91 -0.25
N LYS A 65 16.35 -6.93 -1.07
CA LYS A 65 17.24 -5.81 -1.43
C LYS A 65 17.62 -4.94 -0.24
N ARG A 66 16.70 -4.68 0.70
CA ARG A 66 17.02 -3.98 1.94
C ARG A 66 18.06 -4.73 2.77
N LEU A 67 17.90 -6.06 2.90
CA LEU A 67 18.88 -6.91 3.60
C LEU A 67 20.25 -6.93 2.91
N LYS A 68 20.30 -6.70 1.59
CA LYS A 68 21.55 -6.56 0.81
C LYS A 68 22.15 -5.15 0.88
N GLY A 69 21.60 -4.23 1.69
CA GLY A 69 22.13 -2.89 1.91
C GLY A 69 21.68 -1.83 0.90
N PHE A 70 20.72 -2.15 0.01
CA PHE A 70 20.19 -1.15 -0.91
C PHE A 70 19.28 -0.13 -0.20
N ASN A 71 19.26 1.09 -0.72
CA ASN A 71 18.25 2.09 -0.38
C ASN A 71 17.02 1.85 -1.25
N VAL A 72 15.98 1.23 -0.66
CA VAL A 72 14.84 0.69 -1.42
C VAL A 72 13.63 1.60 -1.28
N LEU A 73 13.19 2.19 -2.39
CA LEU A 73 11.87 2.82 -2.50
C LEU A 73 10.86 1.79 -2.98
N HIS A 74 9.85 1.53 -2.14
CA HIS A 74 8.72 0.66 -2.45
C HIS A 74 7.42 1.41 -2.12
N PRO A 75 6.95 2.30 -3.02
CA PRO A 75 5.74 3.08 -2.79
C PRO A 75 4.49 2.24 -3.06
N MET A 76 3.37 2.72 -2.57
CA MET A 76 2.04 2.23 -2.92
C MET A 76 1.10 3.42 -3.15
N GLY A 77 0.04 3.19 -3.87
CA GLY A 77 -0.96 4.21 -4.16
C GLY A 77 -2.25 3.59 -4.63
N TYR A 78 -3.11 4.45 -5.17
CA TYR A 78 -4.43 4.05 -5.66
C TYR A 78 -4.70 4.72 -7.00
N ASP A 79 -5.10 3.92 -7.98
CA ASP A 79 -5.62 4.43 -9.23
C ASP A 79 -7.09 4.80 -9.02
N ALA A 80 -7.30 6.05 -8.60
CA ALA A 80 -8.54 6.48 -7.97
C ALA A 80 -9.52 7.19 -8.93
N PHE A 81 -9.17 7.33 -10.19
CA PHE A 81 -10.11 7.70 -11.23
C PHE A 81 -10.73 6.45 -11.85
N GLY A 82 -11.98 6.54 -12.27
CA GLY A 82 -12.57 5.50 -13.08
C GLY A 82 -14.08 5.40 -13.05
N LEU A 83 -14.62 4.85 -14.13
CA LEU A 83 -16.04 4.64 -14.36
C LEU A 83 -16.78 3.91 -13.23
N PRO A 84 -16.20 2.91 -12.53
CA PRO A 84 -16.91 2.26 -11.43
C PRO A 84 -17.28 3.20 -10.28
N ALA A 85 -16.41 4.14 -9.93
CA ALA A 85 -16.70 5.13 -8.89
C ALA A 85 -17.78 6.12 -9.35
N GLU A 86 -17.74 6.54 -10.61
CA GLU A 86 -18.72 7.44 -11.20
C GLU A 86 -20.10 6.78 -11.32
N GLN A 87 -20.17 5.54 -11.78
CA GLN A 87 -21.43 4.79 -11.87
C GLN A 87 -22.05 4.57 -10.50
N TYR A 88 -21.26 4.26 -9.49
CA TYR A 88 -21.74 4.13 -8.13
C TYR A 88 -22.28 5.45 -7.58
N ALA A 89 -21.63 6.56 -7.90
CA ALA A 89 -22.09 7.89 -7.54
C ALA A 89 -23.45 8.23 -8.17
N ILE A 90 -23.62 7.93 -9.45
CA ILE A 90 -24.90 8.11 -10.16
C ILE A 90 -26.01 7.27 -9.53
N GLN A 91 -25.74 6.01 -9.21
CA GLN A 91 -26.72 5.09 -8.63
C GLN A 91 -27.15 5.46 -7.22
N THR A 92 -26.22 6.00 -6.44
CA THR A 92 -26.44 6.26 -5.00
C THR A 92 -26.69 7.72 -4.66
N GLY A 93 -26.48 8.63 -5.61
CA GLY A 93 -26.51 10.07 -5.37
C GLY A 93 -25.36 10.60 -4.48
N GLN A 94 -24.34 9.79 -4.24
CA GLN A 94 -23.15 10.19 -3.47
C GLN A 94 -22.07 10.74 -4.39
N HIS A 95 -21.35 11.76 -3.91
CA HIS A 95 -20.16 12.24 -4.64
C HIS A 95 -19.09 11.15 -4.71
N PRO A 96 -18.44 10.92 -5.87
CA PRO A 96 -17.45 9.84 -6.05
C PRO A 96 -16.34 9.84 -5.00
N ALA A 97 -15.86 11.00 -4.59
CA ALA A 97 -14.80 11.12 -3.58
C ALA A 97 -15.14 10.42 -2.25
N VAL A 98 -16.40 10.50 -1.81
CA VAL A 98 -16.82 9.90 -0.53
C VAL A 98 -16.62 8.38 -0.54
N THR A 99 -17.03 7.73 -1.63
CA THR A 99 -16.86 6.27 -1.78
C THR A 99 -15.41 5.90 -1.99
N THR A 100 -14.69 6.66 -2.81
CA THR A 100 -13.26 6.46 -3.09
C THR A 100 -12.44 6.53 -1.80
N GLU A 101 -12.61 7.55 -0.98
CA GLU A 101 -11.90 7.70 0.30
C GLU A 101 -12.17 6.53 1.26
N ARG A 102 -13.44 6.13 1.37
CA ARG A 102 -13.79 4.97 2.20
C ARG A 102 -13.14 3.68 1.71
N ASN A 103 -13.14 3.47 0.41
CA ASN A 103 -12.52 2.29 -0.19
C ASN A 103 -10.99 2.32 -0.03
N ILE A 104 -10.34 3.46 -0.25
CA ILE A 104 -8.90 3.63 -0.01
C ILE A 104 -8.55 3.27 1.43
N ALA A 105 -9.30 3.79 2.41
CA ALA A 105 -9.08 3.46 3.83
C ALA A 105 -9.19 1.95 4.08
N ARG A 106 -10.14 1.28 3.45
CA ARG A 106 -10.31 -0.16 3.57
C ARG A 106 -9.17 -0.95 2.91
N TYR A 107 -8.75 -0.56 1.72
CA TYR A 107 -7.61 -1.17 1.03
C TYR A 107 -6.33 -1.01 1.84
N ARG A 108 -6.10 0.19 2.38
CA ARG A 108 -4.96 0.49 3.24
C ARG A 108 -4.93 -0.42 4.48
N GLU A 109 -6.05 -0.55 5.19
CA GLU A 109 -6.16 -1.45 6.34
C GLU A 109 -5.79 -2.89 5.97
N GLN A 110 -6.27 -3.38 4.84
CA GLN A 110 -6.00 -4.75 4.39
C GLN A 110 -4.53 -4.95 4.00
N LEU A 111 -3.92 -4.01 3.29
CA LEU A 111 -2.50 -4.05 2.92
C LEU A 111 -1.60 -4.00 4.17
N ASP A 112 -1.94 -3.15 5.14
CA ASP A 112 -1.24 -3.09 6.43
C ASP A 112 -1.37 -4.40 7.22
N ARG A 113 -2.53 -5.06 7.13
CA ARG A 113 -2.80 -6.32 7.82
C ARG A 113 -2.03 -7.51 7.23
N ILE A 114 -1.74 -7.48 5.94
CA ILE A 114 -0.83 -8.44 5.29
C ILE A 114 0.62 -8.15 5.69
N GLY A 115 0.93 -6.91 6.04
CA GLY A 115 2.24 -6.50 6.54
C GLY A 115 3.26 -6.19 5.46
N PHE A 116 2.84 -5.70 4.32
CA PHE A 116 3.73 -5.26 3.24
C PHE A 116 4.69 -4.15 3.68
N SER A 117 5.87 -4.12 3.07
CA SER A 117 6.94 -3.17 3.36
C SER A 117 6.85 -1.90 2.50
N PHE A 118 5.66 -1.35 2.34
CA PHE A 118 5.46 -0.11 1.59
C PHE A 118 5.92 1.12 2.37
N ASP A 119 6.47 2.10 1.64
CA ASP A 119 6.71 3.44 2.16
C ASP A 119 5.45 4.29 2.02
N TRP A 120 4.66 4.33 3.05
CA TRP A 120 3.39 5.04 3.07
C TRP A 120 3.53 6.58 3.13
N ASP A 121 4.70 7.11 3.45
CA ASP A 121 4.97 8.54 3.31
C ASP A 121 5.06 8.96 1.82
N ARG A 122 5.13 7.98 0.94
CA ARG A 122 5.10 8.11 -0.53
C ARG A 122 3.81 7.59 -1.16
N GLU A 123 2.72 7.53 -0.38
CA GLU A 123 1.41 7.15 -0.90
C GLU A 123 0.96 8.11 -2.00
N VAL A 124 0.41 7.56 -3.08
CA VAL A 124 -0.08 8.30 -4.24
C VAL A 124 -1.57 8.01 -4.44
N ARG A 125 -2.33 9.04 -4.75
CA ARG A 125 -3.72 8.94 -5.20
C ARG A 125 -3.83 9.68 -6.52
N THR A 126 -4.16 8.98 -7.59
CA THR A 126 -4.17 9.59 -8.93
C THR A 126 -5.23 10.69 -9.08
N CYS A 127 -6.23 10.72 -8.20
CA CYS A 127 -7.26 11.76 -8.16
C CYS A 127 -6.89 13.01 -7.34
N ASP A 128 -5.72 13.03 -6.71
CA ASP A 128 -5.28 14.21 -5.97
C ASP A 128 -4.83 15.31 -6.96
N PRO A 129 -5.30 16.57 -6.79
CA PRO A 129 -4.92 17.67 -7.68
C PRO A 129 -3.41 17.91 -7.78
N ALA A 130 -2.64 17.52 -6.77
CA ALA A 130 -1.19 17.61 -6.79
C ALA A 130 -0.51 16.54 -7.66
N TYR A 131 -1.27 15.53 -8.10
CA TYR A 131 -0.74 14.43 -8.90
C TYR A 131 -0.86 14.71 -10.41
N TYR A 132 -1.92 15.40 -10.85
CA TYR A 132 -2.18 15.73 -12.26
C TYR A 132 -2.08 17.21 -12.61
#